data_e8adc8182fc817014ff80dcd004fc3ee
#
_entry.id   e8adc8182fc817014ff80dcd004fc3ee
#
_cell.length_a   1.000
_cell.length_b   1.000
_cell.length_c   1.000
_cell.angle_alpha   90.00
_cell.angle_beta   90.00
_cell.angle_gamma   90.00
#
_symmetry.space_group_name_H-M   'P 1'
#
loop_
_entity.id
_entity.type
_entity.pdbx_description
1 polymer ?
#
loop_
_entity_poly.entity_id
_entity_poly.type
_entity_poly.pdbx_seq_one_letter_code
_entity_poly.pdbx_strand_id
1 'polypeptide(L)'
;DIIIVDEASFVSTDSIEKIIEVYKSSAFMFVGDPGQIESIEFGNWFDLLLNLLKAKDVVFTLDVEYRTKVVELTKIWDEVRHGKKKNIIELLSAYEMTEEISDDIFKVQENEVVLCLNYDGLYGINNINRYLQASNPNDAFEYQQNLYKVGDPVVFITNDYSAYGIYNNLSGKIVGIKNEEENITFKIELLESVSYFGKLSNEIEIVEEGSGFYAIVTKMKYYNDKYDTDMDTRTKLPFQISYAMSIHKAQGLEFDSVKIVITKESDEQVTKNIFYTAVTRAKKNLKVYWQPEVADYVLGNIENSEESKTADLSILSEQLKKYI
;
A
#
# COMPACT_ATOMS: atom_id res chain seq x y z
N ASP A 1 -30.78 -5.25 8.54
CA ASP A 1 -29.54 -4.47 8.47
C ASP A 1 -28.79 -4.80 7.18
N ILE A 2 -27.93 -3.89 6.73
CA ILE A 2 -27.02 -4.09 5.59
C ILE A 2 -25.62 -3.95 6.12
N ILE A 3 -24.77 -4.95 5.87
CA ILE A 3 -23.34 -4.94 6.22
C ILE A 3 -22.57 -4.69 4.93
N ILE A 4 -21.77 -3.63 4.90
CA ILE A 4 -20.89 -3.31 3.79
C ILE A 4 -19.46 -3.71 4.19
N VAL A 5 -18.83 -4.54 3.38
CA VAL A 5 -17.43 -4.95 3.54
C VAL A 5 -16.66 -4.35 2.36
N ASP A 6 -15.92 -3.29 2.64
CA ASP A 6 -15.04 -2.66 1.65
C ASP A 6 -13.67 -3.35 1.65
N GLU A 7 -12.92 -3.23 0.53
CA GLU A 7 -11.66 -3.95 0.29
C GLU A 7 -11.80 -5.46 0.54
N ALA A 8 -12.92 -6.07 0.12
CA ALA A 8 -13.30 -7.45 0.43
C ALA A 8 -12.27 -8.49 -0.07
N SER A 9 -11.50 -8.19 -1.11
CA SER A 9 -10.39 -9.03 -1.59
C SER A 9 -9.27 -9.21 -0.57
N PHE A 10 -9.12 -8.26 0.36
CA PHE A 10 -8.09 -8.26 1.40
C PHE A 10 -8.53 -8.93 2.72
N VAL A 11 -9.81 -9.27 2.84
CA VAL A 11 -10.35 -9.93 4.03
C VAL A 11 -10.10 -11.43 3.96
N SER A 12 -9.52 -12.02 5.01
CA SER A 12 -9.27 -13.47 5.08
C SER A 12 -10.57 -14.28 5.15
N THR A 13 -10.49 -15.54 4.73
CA THR A 13 -11.63 -16.48 4.81
C THR A 13 -12.13 -16.63 6.26
N ASP A 14 -11.23 -16.75 7.22
CA ASP A 14 -11.59 -16.87 8.64
C ASP A 14 -12.30 -15.62 9.18
N SER A 15 -11.87 -14.44 8.72
CA SER A 15 -12.46 -13.17 9.13
C SER A 15 -13.86 -13.00 8.55
N ILE A 16 -14.06 -13.31 7.26
CA ILE A 16 -15.36 -13.19 6.64
C ILE A 16 -16.36 -14.22 7.18
N GLU A 17 -15.91 -15.43 7.49
CA GLU A 17 -16.74 -16.45 8.14
C GLU A 17 -17.30 -15.95 9.47
N LYS A 18 -16.44 -15.38 10.34
CA LYS A 18 -16.85 -14.79 11.61
C LYS A 18 -17.86 -13.64 11.43
N ILE A 19 -17.62 -12.75 10.46
CA ILE A 19 -18.54 -11.63 10.16
C ILE A 19 -19.90 -12.18 9.73
N ILE A 20 -19.94 -13.16 8.85
CA ILE A 20 -21.19 -13.78 8.38
C ILE A 20 -21.91 -14.50 9.51
N GLU A 21 -21.20 -15.20 10.41
CA GLU A 21 -21.80 -15.87 11.57
C GLU A 21 -22.46 -14.88 12.52
N VAL A 22 -21.79 -13.78 12.84
CA VAL A 22 -22.30 -12.74 13.75
C VAL A 22 -23.52 -12.03 13.15
N TYR A 23 -23.49 -11.73 11.85
CA TYR A 23 -24.52 -10.94 11.16
C TYR A 23 -25.38 -11.76 10.21
N LYS A 24 -25.57 -13.06 10.47
CA LYS A 24 -26.27 -14.01 9.60
C LYS A 24 -27.70 -13.63 9.17
N SER A 25 -28.32 -12.68 9.86
CA SER A 25 -29.66 -12.17 9.54
C SER A 25 -29.63 -10.87 8.72
N SER A 26 -28.45 -10.39 8.34
CA SER A 26 -28.25 -9.15 7.58
C SER A 26 -28.04 -9.45 6.09
N ALA A 27 -28.29 -8.45 5.25
CA ALA A 27 -27.83 -8.47 3.86
C ALA A 27 -26.36 -8.01 3.82
N PHE A 28 -25.58 -8.57 2.90
CA PHE A 28 -24.18 -8.22 2.72
C PHE A 28 -23.96 -7.55 1.37
N MET A 29 -23.13 -6.51 1.36
CA MET A 29 -22.57 -5.90 0.18
C MET A 29 -21.05 -5.99 0.28
N PHE A 30 -20.41 -6.71 -0.64
CA PHE A 30 -18.96 -6.83 -0.73
C PHE A 30 -18.45 -5.93 -1.84
N VAL A 31 -17.50 -5.07 -1.53
CA VAL A 31 -16.86 -4.16 -2.48
C VAL A 31 -15.36 -4.48 -2.48
N GLY A 32 -14.76 -4.64 -3.65
CA GLY A 32 -13.34 -4.98 -3.76
C GLY A 32 -12.91 -5.20 -5.21
N ASP A 33 -11.61 -5.36 -5.39
CA ASP A 33 -10.99 -5.64 -6.69
C ASP A 33 -10.24 -6.98 -6.64
N PRO A 34 -10.75 -8.04 -7.32
CA PRO A 34 -10.10 -9.35 -7.33
C PRO A 34 -8.74 -9.35 -8.05
N GLY A 35 -8.40 -8.28 -8.76
CA GLY A 35 -7.08 -8.09 -9.39
C GLY A 35 -6.01 -7.56 -8.44
N GLN A 36 -6.39 -7.00 -7.28
CA GLN A 36 -5.43 -6.52 -6.27
C GLN A 36 -4.89 -7.64 -5.39
N ILE A 37 -3.92 -7.32 -4.53
CA ILE A 37 -3.34 -8.28 -3.57
C ILE A 37 -4.44 -8.90 -2.73
N GLU A 38 -4.38 -10.21 -2.63
CA GLU A 38 -5.27 -11.01 -1.78
C GLU A 38 -4.82 -10.95 -0.31
N SER A 39 -5.66 -11.45 0.60
CA SER A 39 -5.29 -11.57 2.02
C SER A 39 -4.01 -12.40 2.18
N ILE A 40 -3.13 -11.97 3.09
CA ILE A 40 -1.92 -12.72 3.48
C ILE A 40 -2.31 -14.05 4.14
N GLU A 41 -3.42 -14.08 4.87
CA GLU A 41 -3.99 -15.30 5.43
C GLU A 41 -4.76 -16.06 4.35
N PHE A 42 -4.97 -17.35 4.57
CA PHE A 42 -5.62 -18.24 3.59
C PHE A 42 -6.96 -17.68 3.11
N GLY A 43 -7.14 -17.60 1.79
CA GLY A 43 -8.43 -17.52 1.13
C GLY A 43 -8.57 -16.49 0.02
N ASN A 44 -8.88 -16.99 -1.16
CA ASN A 44 -9.32 -16.22 -2.33
C ASN A 44 -10.87 -16.32 -2.45
N TRP A 45 -11.57 -16.20 -1.32
CA TRP A 45 -13.03 -16.37 -1.25
C TRP A 45 -13.77 -15.34 -2.09
N PHE A 46 -13.26 -14.12 -2.18
CA PHE A 46 -13.93 -13.02 -2.89
C PHE A 46 -13.98 -13.28 -4.40
N ASP A 47 -12.85 -13.67 -5.01
CA ASP A 47 -12.81 -14.03 -6.43
C ASP A 47 -13.67 -15.26 -6.73
N LEU A 48 -13.64 -16.27 -5.84
CA LEU A 48 -14.52 -17.44 -5.93
C LEU A 48 -16.00 -17.05 -5.88
N LEU A 49 -16.37 -16.19 -4.92
CA LEU A 49 -17.74 -15.70 -4.78
C LEU A 49 -18.21 -14.95 -6.02
N LEU A 50 -17.39 -14.04 -6.56
CA LEU A 50 -17.70 -13.32 -7.79
C LEU A 50 -17.97 -14.26 -8.95
N ASN A 51 -17.13 -15.28 -9.13
CA ASN A 51 -17.30 -16.27 -10.20
C ASN A 51 -18.59 -17.10 -10.03
N LEU A 52 -18.93 -17.48 -8.81
CA LEU A 52 -20.16 -18.21 -8.50
C LEU A 52 -21.43 -17.37 -8.73
N LEU A 53 -21.37 -16.09 -8.40
CA LEU A 53 -22.52 -15.19 -8.48
C LEU A 53 -22.66 -14.49 -9.83
N LYS A 54 -21.68 -14.57 -10.71
CA LYS A 54 -21.64 -13.88 -12.01
C LYS A 54 -22.90 -14.08 -12.85
N ALA A 55 -23.53 -15.26 -12.76
CA ALA A 55 -24.75 -15.59 -13.50
C ALA A 55 -26.04 -15.19 -12.76
N LYS A 56 -25.97 -14.61 -11.55
CA LYS A 56 -27.13 -14.36 -10.67
C LYS A 56 -27.63 -12.92 -10.69
N ASP A 57 -27.12 -12.06 -11.56
CA ASP A 57 -27.50 -10.62 -11.66
C ASP A 57 -27.41 -9.85 -10.32
N VAL A 58 -26.41 -10.23 -9.49
CA VAL A 58 -26.12 -9.60 -8.20
C VAL A 58 -24.67 -9.09 -8.13
N VAL A 59 -23.93 -9.23 -9.22
CA VAL A 59 -22.56 -8.73 -9.38
C VAL A 59 -22.57 -7.51 -10.28
N PHE A 60 -22.07 -6.41 -9.77
CA PHE A 60 -21.94 -5.14 -10.49
C PHE A 60 -20.48 -4.79 -10.62
N THR A 61 -20.06 -4.40 -11.81
CA THR A 61 -18.70 -3.95 -12.09
C THR A 61 -18.69 -2.44 -12.27
N LEU A 62 -17.80 -1.75 -11.56
CA LEU A 62 -17.51 -0.33 -11.80
C LEU A 62 -16.45 -0.26 -12.89
N ASP A 63 -16.82 0.29 -14.05
CA ASP A 63 -16.00 0.33 -15.27
C ASP A 63 -15.44 1.71 -15.60
N VAL A 64 -15.78 2.73 -14.80
CA VAL A 64 -15.29 4.10 -14.98
C VAL A 64 -14.08 4.36 -14.08
N GLU A 65 -12.95 4.62 -14.73
CA GLU A 65 -11.71 4.94 -14.01
C GLU A 65 -11.64 6.42 -13.66
N TYR A 66 -11.54 6.74 -12.37
CA TYR A 66 -11.45 8.11 -11.84
C TYR A 66 -10.05 8.49 -11.33
N ARG A 67 -9.18 7.50 -11.05
CA ARG A 67 -7.87 7.71 -10.44
C ARG A 67 -6.91 8.47 -11.36
N THR A 68 -6.93 8.15 -12.66
CA THR A 68 -6.06 8.79 -13.64
C THR A 68 -6.81 9.23 -14.88
N LYS A 69 -6.28 10.28 -15.52
CA LYS A 69 -6.69 10.71 -16.87
C LYS A 69 -5.64 10.34 -17.93
N VAL A 70 -4.57 9.68 -17.53
CA VAL A 70 -3.47 9.26 -18.40
C VAL A 70 -3.87 7.94 -19.07
N VAL A 71 -4.18 8.02 -20.35
CA VAL A 71 -4.68 6.87 -21.13
C VAL A 71 -3.66 5.73 -21.20
N GLU A 72 -2.38 6.06 -21.22
CA GLU A 72 -1.29 5.09 -21.22
C GLU A 72 -1.31 4.22 -19.96
N LEU A 73 -1.56 4.83 -18.79
CA LEU A 73 -1.67 4.10 -17.52
C LEU A 73 -2.88 3.16 -17.52
N THR A 74 -4.04 3.64 -17.96
CA THR A 74 -5.25 2.79 -18.00
C THR A 74 -5.08 1.59 -18.92
N LYS A 75 -4.38 1.74 -20.05
CA LYS A 75 -4.05 0.63 -20.95
C LYS A 75 -3.10 -0.39 -20.31
N ILE A 76 -2.09 0.09 -19.56
CA ILE A 76 -1.19 -0.81 -18.82
C ILE A 76 -1.98 -1.57 -17.76
N TRP A 77 -2.84 -0.90 -17.00
CA TRP A 77 -3.66 -1.55 -15.97
C TRP A 77 -4.56 -2.64 -16.54
N ASP A 78 -5.24 -2.34 -17.64
CA ASP A 78 -6.14 -3.30 -18.30
C ASP A 78 -5.35 -4.51 -18.85
N GLU A 79 -4.19 -4.26 -19.48
CA GLU A 79 -3.36 -5.33 -20.00
C GLU A 79 -2.74 -6.19 -18.89
N VAL A 80 -2.32 -5.59 -17.76
CA VAL A 80 -1.85 -6.36 -16.60
C VAL A 80 -2.99 -7.19 -15.99
N ARG A 81 -4.20 -6.64 -15.99
CA ARG A 81 -5.39 -7.35 -15.47
C ARG A 81 -5.80 -8.54 -16.33
N HIS A 82 -5.79 -8.42 -17.67
CA HIS A 82 -6.39 -9.41 -18.58
C HIS A 82 -5.47 -9.88 -19.70
N GLY A 83 -4.34 -9.25 -19.89
CA GLY A 83 -3.52 -9.41 -21.07
C GLY A 83 -2.48 -10.50 -20.97
N LYS A 84 -1.68 -10.57 -22.05
CA LYS A 84 -0.55 -11.49 -22.20
C LYS A 84 0.75 -10.78 -21.92
N LYS A 85 1.73 -11.54 -21.42
CA LYS A 85 3.12 -11.09 -21.18
C LYS A 85 3.65 -10.19 -22.29
N LYS A 86 3.54 -10.62 -23.55
CA LYS A 86 4.07 -9.89 -24.71
C LYS A 86 3.47 -8.48 -24.83
N ASN A 87 2.17 -8.34 -24.65
CA ASN A 87 1.49 -7.05 -24.76
C ASN A 87 1.90 -6.11 -23.64
N ILE A 88 2.03 -6.62 -22.41
CA ILE A 88 2.47 -5.82 -21.26
C ILE A 88 3.85 -5.20 -21.50
N ILE A 89 4.83 -6.00 -21.97
CA ILE A 89 6.20 -5.52 -22.20
C ILE A 89 6.26 -4.54 -23.37
N GLU A 90 5.49 -4.80 -24.44
CA GLU A 90 5.40 -3.90 -25.59
C GLU A 90 4.82 -2.54 -25.19
N LEU A 91 3.77 -2.49 -24.37
CA LEU A 91 3.19 -1.24 -23.90
C LEU A 91 4.09 -0.50 -22.92
N LEU A 92 4.69 -1.20 -21.93
CA LEU A 92 5.65 -0.60 -21.01
C LEU A 92 6.82 0.03 -21.75
N SER A 93 7.32 -0.63 -22.80
CA SER A 93 8.42 -0.13 -23.62
C SER A 93 7.99 1.03 -24.52
N ALA A 94 6.83 0.91 -25.18
CA ALA A 94 6.30 1.95 -26.07
C ALA A 94 6.01 3.27 -25.37
N TYR A 95 5.62 3.20 -24.09
CA TYR A 95 5.34 4.37 -23.26
C TYR A 95 6.55 4.78 -22.41
N GLU A 96 7.70 4.19 -22.62
CA GLU A 96 8.93 4.46 -21.85
C GLU A 96 8.74 4.25 -20.33
N MET A 97 7.83 3.36 -19.94
CA MET A 97 7.51 3.04 -18.56
C MET A 97 8.33 1.89 -17.97
N THR A 98 9.33 1.40 -18.68
CA THR A 98 10.26 0.37 -18.19
C THR A 98 11.70 0.80 -18.42
N GLU A 99 12.57 0.38 -17.52
CA GLU A 99 14.01 0.68 -17.57
C GLU A 99 14.81 -0.39 -16.82
N GLU A 100 16.07 -0.58 -17.21
CA GLU A 100 16.98 -1.37 -16.41
C GLU A 100 17.28 -0.66 -15.08
N ILE A 101 17.65 -1.44 -14.06
CA ILE A 101 18.02 -0.91 -12.75
C ILE A 101 19.16 0.09 -12.90
N SER A 102 18.94 1.32 -12.48
CA SER A 102 19.86 2.44 -12.62
C SER A 102 19.79 3.39 -11.40
N ASP A 103 20.72 4.34 -11.34
CA ASP A 103 20.76 5.36 -10.29
C ASP A 103 19.55 6.31 -10.32
N ASP A 104 18.72 6.27 -11.36
CA ASP A 104 17.49 7.06 -11.45
C ASP A 104 16.44 6.66 -10.41
N ILE A 105 16.57 5.45 -9.85
CA ILE A 105 15.78 5.01 -8.70
C ILE A 105 15.96 5.98 -7.51
N PHE A 106 17.15 6.53 -7.35
CA PHE A 106 17.52 7.42 -6.25
C PHE A 106 17.29 8.92 -6.51
N LYS A 107 16.66 9.28 -7.62
CA LYS A 107 16.27 10.66 -7.95
C LYS A 107 14.79 10.83 -7.69
N VAL A 108 14.42 11.42 -6.56
CA VAL A 108 13.00 11.62 -6.16
C VAL A 108 12.44 12.90 -6.74
N GLN A 109 11.20 12.81 -7.21
CA GLN A 109 10.33 13.95 -7.52
C GLN A 109 9.37 14.19 -6.35
N GLU A 110 8.74 15.34 -6.34
CA GLU A 110 7.67 15.63 -5.37
C GLU A 110 6.47 14.69 -5.60
N ASN A 111 5.88 14.17 -4.52
CA ASN A 111 4.79 13.20 -4.55
C ASN A 111 5.12 11.90 -5.32
N GLU A 112 6.37 11.49 -5.29
CA GLU A 112 6.85 10.24 -5.85
C GLU A 112 7.14 9.23 -4.74
N VAL A 113 6.83 7.95 -5.00
CA VAL A 113 7.16 6.82 -4.12
C VAL A 113 7.91 5.74 -4.88
N VAL A 114 8.85 5.09 -4.19
CA VAL A 114 9.50 3.87 -4.70
C VAL A 114 8.84 2.66 -4.05
N LEU A 115 8.28 1.78 -4.86
CA LEU A 115 7.65 0.54 -4.41
C LEU A 115 8.60 -0.64 -4.62
N CYS A 116 8.85 -1.39 -3.54
CA CYS A 116 9.73 -2.55 -3.54
C CYS A 116 9.05 -3.74 -2.87
N LEU A 117 9.65 -4.93 -2.99
CA LEU A 117 9.21 -6.13 -2.27
C LEU A 117 10.09 -6.41 -1.04
N ASN A 118 11.38 -6.16 -1.15
CA ASN A 118 12.36 -6.48 -0.10
C ASN A 118 12.62 -5.29 0.81
N TYR A 119 12.84 -5.59 2.09
CA TYR A 119 13.29 -4.58 3.06
C TYR A 119 14.78 -4.33 2.99
N ASP A 120 15.57 -5.37 2.77
CA ASP A 120 17.04 -5.34 2.79
C ASP A 120 17.63 -5.45 1.37
N GLY A 121 18.96 -5.27 1.28
CA GLY A 121 19.69 -5.25 0.01
C GLY A 121 19.86 -3.84 -0.57
N LEU A 122 20.63 -3.74 -1.67
CA LEU A 122 21.00 -2.45 -2.29
C LEU A 122 19.75 -1.66 -2.73
N TYR A 123 18.77 -2.36 -3.29
CA TYR A 123 17.50 -1.80 -3.76
C TYR A 123 16.32 -2.15 -2.84
N GLY A 124 16.62 -2.47 -1.57
CA GLY A 124 15.62 -2.70 -0.54
C GLY A 124 15.09 -1.40 0.06
N ILE A 125 13.90 -1.47 0.64
CA ILE A 125 13.17 -0.33 1.21
C ILE A 125 14.04 0.46 2.20
N ASN A 126 14.75 -0.24 3.09
CA ASN A 126 15.57 0.39 4.11
C ASN A 126 16.71 1.23 3.52
N ASN A 127 17.40 0.68 2.51
CA ASN A 127 18.52 1.36 1.86
C ASN A 127 18.06 2.52 0.98
N ILE A 128 16.98 2.32 0.21
CA ILE A 128 16.41 3.39 -0.62
C ILE A 128 15.94 4.55 0.26
N ASN A 129 15.21 4.28 1.34
CA ASN A 129 14.79 5.32 2.28
C ASN A 129 15.98 6.11 2.84
N ARG A 130 17.04 5.41 3.26
CA ARG A 130 18.26 6.05 3.79
C ARG A 130 18.95 6.93 2.75
N TYR A 131 19.08 6.43 1.52
CA TYR A 131 19.74 7.17 0.45
C TYR A 131 18.94 8.41 0.05
N LEU A 132 17.63 8.27 -0.12
CA LEU A 132 16.75 9.37 -0.51
C LEU A 132 16.66 10.42 0.59
N GLN A 133 16.56 10.00 1.85
CA GLN A 133 16.62 10.92 2.99
C GLN A 133 17.97 11.65 3.07
N ALA A 134 19.08 11.00 2.71
CA ALA A 134 20.40 11.66 2.68
C ALA A 134 20.42 12.82 1.67
N SER A 135 19.66 12.71 0.57
CA SER A 135 19.53 13.76 -0.45
C SER A 135 18.66 14.97 0.01
N ASN A 136 17.89 14.82 1.08
CA ASN A 136 17.14 15.92 1.67
C ASN A 136 18.15 16.88 2.38
N PRO A 137 18.25 18.17 1.97
CA PRO A 137 19.26 19.09 2.47
C PRO A 137 19.00 19.64 3.86
N ASN A 138 17.82 19.41 4.42
CA ASN A 138 17.43 19.94 5.73
C ASN A 138 18.21 19.25 6.87
N ASP A 139 18.30 19.95 8.00
CA ASP A 139 18.98 19.44 9.20
C ASP A 139 18.35 18.13 9.68
N ALA A 140 19.20 17.20 10.08
CA ALA A 140 18.79 15.91 10.60
C ALA A 140 18.65 15.96 12.12
N PHE A 141 17.55 15.40 12.63
CA PHE A 141 17.28 15.23 14.06
C PHE A 141 17.28 13.75 14.39
N GLU A 142 18.10 13.36 15.34
CA GLU A 142 18.19 11.97 15.79
C GLU A 142 17.11 11.67 16.84
N TYR A 143 16.41 10.57 16.64
CA TYR A 143 15.50 9.99 17.62
C TYR A 143 15.58 8.47 17.53
N GLN A 144 15.98 7.80 18.62
CA GLN A 144 16.08 6.34 18.72
C GLN A 144 16.81 5.67 17.54
N GLN A 145 18.05 6.01 17.27
CA GLN A 145 18.87 5.44 16.18
C GLN A 145 18.37 5.75 14.74
N ASN A 146 17.30 6.51 14.59
CA ASN A 146 16.81 6.96 13.31
C ASN A 146 16.99 8.47 13.15
N LEU A 147 17.16 8.89 11.91
CA LEU A 147 17.23 10.30 11.54
C LEU A 147 15.90 10.75 10.94
N TYR A 148 15.50 11.98 11.23
CA TYR A 148 14.30 12.61 10.69
C TYR A 148 14.64 14.02 10.23
N LYS A 149 14.10 14.43 9.10
CA LYS A 149 14.31 15.75 8.52
C LYS A 149 12.99 16.41 8.18
N VAL A 150 12.92 17.73 8.26
CA VAL A 150 11.81 18.47 7.65
C VAL A 150 11.80 18.18 6.16
N GLY A 151 10.62 17.91 5.60
CA GLY A 151 10.44 17.51 4.20
C GLY A 151 10.40 16.00 3.98
N ASP A 152 10.73 15.18 4.97
CA ASP A 152 10.62 13.72 4.84
C ASP A 152 9.15 13.29 4.68
N PRO A 153 8.83 12.46 3.68
CA PRO A 153 7.53 11.81 3.61
C PRO A 153 7.45 10.72 4.69
N VAL A 154 6.27 10.59 5.27
CA VAL A 154 5.99 9.60 6.31
C VAL A 154 4.67 8.89 6.05
N VAL A 155 4.55 7.69 6.59
CA VAL A 155 3.31 6.92 6.62
C VAL A 155 3.06 6.46 8.05
N PHE A 156 1.83 6.63 8.53
CA PHE A 156 1.43 6.15 9.86
C PHE A 156 1.34 4.62 9.86
N ILE A 157 1.73 4.02 10.98
CA ILE A 157 1.82 2.56 11.18
C ILE A 157 1.01 2.11 12.42
N THR A 158 -0.03 2.85 12.75
CA THR A 158 -0.89 2.59 13.90
C THR A 158 -2.36 2.60 13.51
N ASN A 159 -3.15 1.76 14.18
CA ASN A 159 -4.61 1.77 14.10
C ASN A 159 -5.26 2.29 15.40
N ASP A 160 -4.48 2.63 16.42
CA ASP A 160 -4.98 3.00 17.74
C ASP A 160 -5.87 4.26 17.72
N TYR A 161 -5.71 5.08 16.69
CA TYR A 161 -6.42 6.34 16.51
C TYR A 161 -7.30 6.37 15.25
N SER A 162 -7.61 5.21 14.68
CA SER A 162 -8.39 5.11 13.42
C SER A 162 -9.76 5.75 13.51
N ALA A 163 -10.43 5.65 14.64
CA ALA A 163 -11.72 6.31 14.90
C ALA A 163 -11.65 7.86 14.83
N TYR A 164 -10.46 8.43 14.90
CA TYR A 164 -10.21 9.88 14.88
C TYR A 164 -9.50 10.32 13.57
N GLY A 165 -9.30 9.41 12.62
CA GLY A 165 -8.71 9.72 11.32
C GLY A 165 -7.20 9.51 11.22
N ILE A 166 -6.52 8.99 12.27
CA ILE A 166 -5.14 8.50 12.18
C ILE A 166 -5.18 6.98 12.11
N TYR A 167 -4.90 6.43 10.97
CA TYR A 167 -4.97 5.00 10.69
C TYR A 167 -3.71 4.51 9.96
N ASN A 168 -3.54 3.21 9.93
CA ASN A 168 -2.42 2.58 9.24
C ASN A 168 -2.44 2.94 7.75
N ASN A 169 -1.29 3.34 7.22
CA ASN A 169 -1.05 3.83 5.86
C ASN A 169 -1.51 5.28 5.58
N LEU A 170 -2.02 6.04 6.55
CA LEU A 170 -2.24 7.48 6.35
C LEU A 170 -0.90 8.16 6.01
N SER A 171 -0.86 8.85 4.89
CA SER A 171 0.34 9.51 4.38
C SER A 171 0.47 10.94 4.87
N GLY A 172 1.70 11.38 5.09
CA GLY A 172 2.00 12.74 5.50
C GLY A 172 3.42 13.17 5.16
N LYS A 173 3.74 14.43 5.47
CA LYS A 173 5.07 15.02 5.29
C LYS A 173 5.48 15.77 6.54
N ILE A 174 6.69 15.55 7.04
CA ILE A 174 7.22 16.31 8.17
C ILE A 174 7.43 17.77 7.73
N VAL A 175 6.70 18.69 8.34
CA VAL A 175 6.82 20.14 8.06
C VAL A 175 7.48 20.91 9.19
N GLY A 176 7.69 20.27 10.35
CA GLY A 176 8.41 20.85 11.47
C GLY A 176 8.90 19.79 12.45
N ILE A 177 10.06 20.04 13.04
CA ILE A 177 10.63 19.23 14.13
C ILE A 177 11.09 20.18 15.22
N LYS A 178 10.61 19.95 16.44
CA LYS A 178 11.03 20.67 17.64
C LYS A 178 11.74 19.68 18.55
N ASN A 179 13.04 19.91 18.74
CA ASN A 179 13.90 19.02 19.50
C ASN A 179 14.25 19.67 20.85
N GLU A 180 13.55 19.32 21.90
CA GLU A 180 13.75 19.80 23.27
C GLU A 180 14.59 18.80 24.07
N GLU A 181 14.94 19.15 25.31
CA GLU A 181 15.82 18.33 26.15
C GLU A 181 15.17 16.96 26.45
N GLU A 182 13.90 16.94 26.86
CA GLU A 182 13.19 15.74 27.29
C GLU A 182 12.32 15.13 26.17
N ASN A 183 11.87 15.94 25.21
CA ASN A 183 10.91 15.55 24.21
C ASN A 183 11.36 15.92 22.78
N ILE A 184 10.81 15.20 21.82
CA ILE A 184 10.83 15.58 20.42
C ILE A 184 9.39 15.69 19.92
N THR A 185 9.09 16.75 19.16
CA THR A 185 7.78 16.98 18.59
C THR A 185 7.89 17.10 17.08
N PHE A 186 7.08 16.33 16.36
CA PHE A 186 6.95 16.37 14.92
C PHE A 186 5.64 17.03 14.55
N LYS A 187 5.67 17.98 13.63
CA LYS A 187 4.49 18.51 12.93
C LYS A 187 4.46 17.86 11.56
N ILE A 188 3.40 17.10 11.31
CA ILE A 188 3.23 16.31 10.09
C ILE A 188 2.00 16.84 9.36
N GLU A 189 2.18 17.36 8.16
CA GLU A 189 1.09 17.69 7.25
C GLU A 189 0.48 16.39 6.72
N LEU A 190 -0.82 16.22 6.88
CA LEU A 190 -1.57 15.06 6.40
C LEU A 190 -1.97 15.31 4.95
N LEU A 191 -1.75 14.32 4.09
CA LEU A 191 -2.10 14.42 2.66
C LEU A 191 -3.58 14.18 2.39
N GLU A 192 -4.29 13.66 3.38
CA GLU A 192 -5.74 13.40 3.32
C GLU A 192 -6.47 14.22 4.38
N SER A 193 -7.73 14.54 4.08
CA SER A 193 -8.59 15.22 5.05
C SER A 193 -9.00 14.26 6.17
N VAL A 194 -8.94 14.72 7.40
CA VAL A 194 -9.40 13.99 8.57
C VAL A 194 -10.71 14.58 9.09
N SER A 195 -11.57 13.73 9.63
CA SER A 195 -12.90 14.13 10.12
C SER A 195 -12.91 14.63 11.57
N TYR A 196 -11.79 14.49 12.27
CA TYR A 196 -11.67 14.89 13.68
C TYR A 196 -10.42 15.75 13.86
N PHE A 197 -10.52 16.78 14.68
CA PHE A 197 -9.39 17.60 15.16
C PHE A 197 -9.50 17.79 16.67
N GLY A 198 -8.34 17.88 17.32
CA GLY A 198 -8.21 17.95 18.76
C GLY A 198 -7.20 16.95 19.29
N LYS A 199 -7.12 16.87 20.62
CA LYS A 199 -6.18 16.01 21.33
C LYS A 199 -6.68 14.57 21.35
N LEU A 200 -5.94 13.65 20.68
CA LEU A 200 -6.26 12.22 20.67
C LEU A 200 -5.67 11.49 21.88
N SER A 201 -4.48 11.92 22.30
CA SER A 201 -3.79 11.41 23.47
C SER A 201 -2.82 12.48 24.01
N ASN A 202 -2.04 12.14 25.04
CA ASN A 202 -0.94 13.03 25.48
C ASN A 202 0.19 13.16 24.47
N GLU A 203 0.20 12.31 23.44
CA GLU A 203 1.28 12.20 22.46
C GLU A 203 0.88 12.64 21.06
N ILE A 204 -0.43 12.67 20.75
CA ILE A 204 -0.93 13.00 19.40
C ILE A 204 -2.09 13.98 19.49
N GLU A 205 -1.98 15.05 18.71
CA GLU A 205 -3.03 16.04 18.50
C GLU A 205 -3.19 16.30 17.01
N ILE A 206 -4.43 16.46 16.53
CA ILE A 206 -4.70 16.90 15.17
C ILE A 206 -5.15 18.36 15.22
N VAL A 207 -4.50 19.18 14.43
CA VAL A 207 -4.81 20.61 14.29
C VAL A 207 -5.14 20.95 12.85
N GLU A 208 -6.08 21.86 12.66
CA GLU A 208 -6.41 22.45 11.38
C GLU A 208 -5.76 23.84 11.28
N GLU A 209 -4.99 24.09 10.22
CA GLU A 209 -4.38 25.39 9.97
C GLU A 209 -4.63 25.77 8.50
N GLY A 210 -5.42 26.80 8.28
CA GLY A 210 -5.83 27.19 6.94
C GLY A 210 -6.70 26.11 6.28
N SER A 211 -6.23 25.54 5.18
CA SER A 211 -6.90 24.43 4.48
C SER A 211 -6.24 23.06 4.73
N GLY A 212 -5.23 23.01 5.59
CA GLY A 212 -4.45 21.80 5.85
C GLY A 212 -4.72 21.19 7.22
N PHE A 213 -4.55 19.89 7.31
CA PHE A 213 -4.60 19.13 8.57
C PHE A 213 -3.20 18.68 8.96
N TYR A 214 -2.88 18.79 10.24
CA TYR A 214 -1.56 18.48 10.77
C TYR A 214 -1.67 17.58 11.99
N ALA A 215 -0.90 16.50 12.00
CA ALA A 215 -0.70 15.71 13.20
C ALA A 215 0.53 16.26 13.97
N ILE A 216 0.33 16.63 15.22
CA ILE A 216 1.40 17.00 16.16
C ILE A 216 1.69 15.75 16.98
N VAL A 217 2.86 15.15 16.77
CA VAL A 217 3.29 13.93 17.48
C VAL A 217 4.42 14.29 18.42
N THR A 218 4.20 14.17 19.72
CA THR A 218 5.22 14.45 20.77
C THR A 218 5.61 13.15 21.45
N LYS A 219 6.91 12.87 21.51
CA LYS A 219 7.46 11.68 22.16
C LYS A 219 8.57 12.04 23.13
N MET A 220 8.63 11.32 24.25
CA MET A 220 9.72 11.42 25.23
C MET A 220 10.99 10.79 24.67
N LYS A 221 12.13 11.44 24.88
CA LYS A 221 13.45 10.92 24.44
C LYS A 221 13.98 9.82 25.35
N TYR A 222 13.69 9.94 26.63
CA TYR A 222 14.19 9.00 27.65
C TYR A 222 13.02 8.59 28.54
N TYR A 223 12.91 7.30 28.78
CA TYR A 223 11.97 6.75 29.75
C TYR A 223 12.78 6.06 30.87
N ASN A 224 12.59 6.48 32.09
CA ASN A 224 13.45 6.09 33.21
C ASN A 224 12.75 5.20 34.25
N ASP A 225 11.75 4.43 33.84
CA ASP A 225 11.04 3.52 34.76
C ASP A 225 11.53 2.08 34.55
N LYS A 226 12.29 1.60 35.55
CA LYS A 226 12.91 0.24 35.54
C LYS A 226 11.88 -0.91 35.62
N TYR A 227 10.61 -0.62 35.83
CA TYR A 227 9.54 -1.59 36.10
C TYR A 227 8.45 -1.63 35.02
N ASP A 228 8.51 -0.78 34.02
CA ASP A 228 7.48 -0.71 32.99
C ASP A 228 7.86 -1.56 31.77
N THR A 229 7.10 -2.62 31.54
CA THR A 229 7.24 -3.51 30.36
C THR A 229 6.72 -2.89 29.07
N ASP A 230 6.01 -1.74 29.15
CA ASP A 230 5.43 -1.04 27.99
C ASP A 230 6.36 0.04 27.39
N MET A 231 7.65 -0.01 27.73
CA MET A 231 8.66 0.93 27.25
C MET A 231 8.70 1.05 25.72
N ASP A 232 8.40 -0.03 25.02
CA ASP A 232 8.45 -0.11 23.55
C ASP A 232 7.33 0.71 22.88
N THR A 233 6.17 0.82 23.49
CA THR A 233 5.03 1.56 22.91
C THR A 233 5.12 3.06 23.12
N ARG A 234 5.63 3.52 24.26
CA ARG A 234 5.70 4.95 24.62
C ARG A 234 6.79 5.73 23.90
N THR A 235 7.84 5.04 23.45
CA THR A 235 8.94 5.65 22.72
C THR A 235 8.86 5.42 21.21
N LYS A 236 8.09 4.45 20.75
CA LYS A 236 7.93 4.16 19.32
C LYS A 236 7.09 5.23 18.62
N LEU A 237 7.60 5.74 17.51
CA LEU A 237 6.83 6.67 16.68
C LEU A 237 5.67 5.94 15.99
N PRO A 238 4.49 6.57 15.89
CA PRO A 238 3.35 6.00 15.20
C PRO A 238 3.47 6.09 13.66
N PHE A 239 4.61 6.52 13.15
CA PHE A 239 4.89 6.67 11.72
C PHE A 239 6.32 6.24 11.39
N GLN A 240 6.56 6.00 10.10
CA GLN A 240 7.89 5.69 9.55
C GLN A 240 8.14 6.54 8.29
N ILE A 241 9.42 6.70 7.93
CA ILE A 241 9.85 7.34 6.68
C ILE A 241 9.36 6.52 5.49
N SER A 242 8.91 7.17 4.44
CA SER A 242 8.20 6.53 3.31
C SER A 242 8.58 7.06 1.92
N TYR A 243 9.85 7.41 1.68
CA TYR A 243 10.34 7.58 0.30
C TYR A 243 10.21 6.29 -0.50
N ALA A 244 10.45 5.14 0.16
CA ALA A 244 10.18 3.81 -0.36
C ALA A 244 9.32 3.02 0.63
N MET A 245 8.42 2.18 0.11
CA MET A 245 7.58 1.28 0.91
C MET A 245 7.32 -0.04 0.17
N SER A 246 6.79 -1.04 0.89
CA SER A 246 6.39 -2.28 0.25
C SER A 246 5.11 -2.09 -0.58
N ILE A 247 4.98 -2.88 -1.65
CA ILE A 247 3.78 -2.87 -2.49
C ILE A 247 2.54 -3.17 -1.64
N HIS A 248 2.65 -4.07 -0.64
CA HIS A 248 1.58 -4.39 0.30
C HIS A 248 1.12 -3.17 1.12
N LYS A 249 2.08 -2.37 1.64
CA LYS A 249 1.75 -1.15 2.38
C LYS A 249 1.19 -0.04 1.50
N ALA A 250 1.48 -0.06 0.20
CA ALA A 250 0.93 0.91 -0.75
C ALA A 250 -0.51 0.62 -1.16
N GLN A 251 -1.08 -0.52 -0.74
CA GLN A 251 -2.48 -0.83 -1.01
C GLN A 251 -3.41 0.21 -0.38
N GLY A 252 -4.42 0.67 -1.13
CA GLY A 252 -5.29 1.77 -0.73
C GLY A 252 -4.69 3.17 -0.97
N LEU A 253 -3.36 3.31 -1.11
CA LEU A 253 -2.70 4.59 -1.38
C LEU A 253 -2.63 4.90 -2.87
N GLU A 254 -2.41 6.19 -3.18
CA GLU A 254 -2.25 6.69 -4.54
C GLU A 254 -1.17 7.78 -4.58
N PHE A 255 -0.35 7.75 -5.62
CA PHE A 255 0.76 8.70 -5.77
C PHE A 255 0.77 9.31 -7.17
N ASP A 256 1.24 10.55 -7.28
CA ASP A 256 1.38 11.19 -8.58
C ASP A 256 2.41 10.44 -9.45
N SER A 257 3.52 10.03 -8.87
CA SER A 257 4.58 9.28 -9.53
C SER A 257 4.95 8.02 -8.75
N VAL A 258 5.11 6.91 -9.45
CA VAL A 258 5.48 5.63 -8.86
C VAL A 258 6.65 5.02 -9.61
N LYS A 259 7.69 4.67 -8.87
CA LYS A 259 8.78 3.80 -9.31
C LYS A 259 8.60 2.42 -8.69
N ILE A 260 8.59 1.38 -9.50
CA ILE A 260 8.51 -0.01 -9.03
C ILE A 260 9.89 -0.61 -9.24
N VAL A 261 10.49 -1.16 -8.19
CA VAL A 261 11.81 -1.80 -8.26
C VAL A 261 11.66 -3.27 -7.93
N ILE A 262 12.00 -4.12 -8.91
CA ILE A 262 11.94 -5.58 -8.77
C ILE A 262 13.32 -6.14 -9.11
N THR A 263 13.92 -6.84 -8.15
CA THR A 263 15.24 -7.45 -8.26
C THR A 263 15.17 -8.97 -8.21
N LYS A 264 16.25 -9.65 -8.56
CA LYS A 264 16.39 -11.11 -8.41
C LYS A 264 16.38 -11.57 -6.95
N GLU A 265 16.66 -10.67 -6.03
CA GLU A 265 16.76 -10.92 -4.59
C GLU A 265 15.39 -10.86 -3.90
N SER A 266 14.30 -10.71 -4.66
CA SER A 266 12.95 -10.74 -4.11
C SER A 266 12.68 -12.10 -3.48
N ASP A 267 12.49 -12.13 -2.15
CA ASP A 267 12.13 -13.34 -1.41
C ASP A 267 10.70 -13.80 -1.75
N GLU A 268 9.89 -12.88 -2.24
CA GLU A 268 8.50 -13.10 -2.59
C GLU A 268 8.33 -13.23 -4.12
N GLN A 269 7.57 -14.24 -4.52
CA GLN A 269 7.19 -14.39 -5.91
C GLN A 269 6.25 -13.25 -6.34
N VAL A 270 6.64 -12.48 -7.34
CA VAL A 270 5.78 -11.42 -7.89
C VAL A 270 4.61 -12.06 -8.64
N THR A 271 3.46 -12.06 -8.01
CA THR A 271 2.21 -12.51 -8.62
C THR A 271 1.62 -11.40 -9.49
N LYS A 272 0.64 -11.76 -10.33
CA LYS A 272 -0.15 -10.81 -11.10
C LYS A 272 -0.79 -9.75 -10.20
N ASN A 273 -1.39 -10.15 -9.08
CA ASN A 273 -2.07 -9.27 -8.17
C ASN A 273 -1.11 -8.27 -7.50
N ILE A 274 0.10 -8.71 -7.15
CA ILE A 274 1.16 -7.83 -6.62
C ILE A 274 1.55 -6.79 -7.68
N PHE A 275 1.83 -7.23 -8.91
CA PHE A 275 2.22 -6.32 -9.98
C PHE A 275 1.10 -5.36 -10.38
N TYR A 276 -0.13 -5.86 -10.50
CA TYR A 276 -1.32 -5.05 -10.75
C TYR A 276 -1.54 -4.00 -9.66
N THR A 277 -1.45 -4.40 -8.39
CA THR A 277 -1.55 -3.47 -7.27
C THR A 277 -0.50 -2.36 -7.37
N ALA A 278 0.75 -2.69 -7.69
CA ALA A 278 1.82 -1.72 -7.80
C ALA A 278 1.59 -0.71 -8.93
N VAL A 279 1.27 -1.17 -10.14
CA VAL A 279 1.09 -0.28 -11.30
C VAL A 279 -0.13 0.63 -11.15
N THR A 280 -1.17 0.16 -10.45
CA THR A 280 -2.38 0.95 -10.20
C THR A 280 -2.22 2.01 -9.11
N ARG A 281 -1.06 2.10 -8.44
CA ARG A 281 -0.78 3.20 -7.48
C ARG A 281 -0.45 4.52 -8.16
N ALA A 282 -0.06 4.51 -9.42
CA ALA A 282 0.35 5.70 -10.17
C ALA A 282 -0.85 6.48 -10.71
N LYS A 283 -0.89 7.82 -10.47
CA LYS A 283 -1.89 8.71 -11.06
C LYS A 283 -1.41 9.38 -12.35
N LYS A 284 -0.11 9.70 -12.45
CA LYS A 284 0.45 10.47 -13.57
C LYS A 284 1.63 9.78 -14.22
N ASN A 285 2.60 9.33 -13.42
CA ASN A 285 3.84 8.75 -13.91
C ASN A 285 4.08 7.38 -13.31
N LEU A 286 4.52 6.45 -14.15
CA LEU A 286 4.91 5.09 -13.77
C LEU A 286 6.25 4.77 -14.39
N LYS A 287 7.14 4.15 -13.60
CA LYS A 287 8.39 3.59 -14.09
C LYS A 287 8.67 2.26 -13.39
N VAL A 288 8.94 1.22 -14.15
CA VAL A 288 9.29 -0.12 -13.64
C VAL A 288 10.77 -0.36 -13.90
N TYR A 289 11.53 -0.58 -12.83
CA TYR A 289 12.96 -0.88 -12.86
C TYR A 289 13.19 -2.35 -12.57
N TRP A 290 13.71 -3.07 -13.54
CA TRP A 290 14.06 -4.48 -13.44
C TRP A 290 15.14 -4.85 -14.46
N GLN A 291 15.72 -6.02 -14.32
CA GLN A 291 16.58 -6.60 -15.37
C GLN A 291 15.71 -7.39 -16.35
N PRO A 292 16.13 -7.57 -17.61
CA PRO A 292 15.34 -8.29 -18.63
C PRO A 292 14.91 -9.68 -18.18
N GLU A 293 15.79 -10.43 -17.51
CA GLU A 293 15.49 -11.78 -17.02
C GLU A 293 14.44 -11.77 -15.89
N VAL A 294 14.44 -10.71 -15.05
CA VAL A 294 13.44 -10.52 -13.99
C VAL A 294 12.10 -10.17 -14.61
N ALA A 295 12.08 -9.28 -15.60
CA ALA A 295 10.88 -8.94 -16.35
C ALA A 295 10.25 -10.19 -16.98
N ASP A 296 11.07 -11.01 -17.63
CA ASP A 296 10.65 -12.26 -18.25
C ASP A 296 10.06 -13.25 -17.27
N TYR A 297 10.67 -13.36 -16.09
CA TYR A 297 10.18 -14.23 -15.02
C TYR A 297 8.85 -13.73 -14.44
N VAL A 298 8.77 -12.46 -14.08
CA VAL A 298 7.57 -11.84 -13.49
C VAL A 298 6.38 -11.95 -14.44
N LEU A 299 6.56 -11.54 -15.68
CA LEU A 299 5.50 -11.56 -16.69
C LEU A 299 5.10 -12.98 -17.09
N GLY A 300 6.05 -13.94 -17.06
CA GLY A 300 5.76 -15.37 -17.25
C GLY A 300 4.89 -15.93 -16.11
N ASN A 301 5.14 -15.54 -14.88
CA ASN A 301 4.31 -15.93 -13.73
C ASN A 301 2.90 -15.36 -13.82
N ILE A 302 2.75 -14.12 -14.31
CA ILE A 302 1.44 -13.50 -14.54
C ILE A 302 0.60 -14.33 -15.50
N GLU A 303 1.18 -14.76 -16.60
CA GLU A 303 0.49 -15.57 -17.62
C GLU A 303 0.10 -16.96 -17.08
N ASN A 304 1.01 -17.65 -16.40
CA ASN A 304 0.78 -18.98 -15.84
C ASN A 304 -0.27 -18.99 -14.69
N SER A 305 -0.34 -17.93 -13.88
CA SER A 305 -1.30 -17.83 -12.78
C SER A 305 -2.75 -17.77 -13.25
N GLU A 306 -3.01 -17.22 -14.41
CA GLU A 306 -4.36 -17.17 -15.01
C GLU A 306 -4.85 -18.56 -15.44
N GLU A 307 -3.95 -19.37 -16.02
CA GLU A 307 -4.28 -20.73 -16.44
C GLU A 307 -4.62 -21.63 -15.24
N SER A 308 -3.84 -21.52 -14.16
CA SER A 308 -4.08 -22.27 -12.92
C SER A 308 -5.39 -21.86 -12.24
N LYS A 309 -5.66 -20.56 -12.08
CA LYS A 309 -6.92 -20.06 -11.50
C LYS A 309 -8.15 -20.54 -12.27
N THR A 310 -8.09 -20.54 -13.58
CA THR A 310 -9.19 -20.99 -14.42
C THR A 310 -9.50 -22.49 -14.22
N ALA A 311 -8.46 -23.30 -14.05
CA ALA A 311 -8.61 -24.73 -13.79
C ALA A 311 -9.24 -25.01 -12.41
N ASP A 312 -8.77 -24.33 -11.36
CA ASP A 312 -9.27 -24.47 -10.00
C ASP A 312 -10.73 -24.03 -9.87
N LEU A 313 -11.10 -22.91 -10.50
CA LEU A 313 -12.46 -22.40 -10.55
C LEU A 313 -13.41 -23.38 -11.25
N SER A 314 -12.95 -24.07 -12.29
CA SER A 314 -13.78 -25.07 -12.99
C SER A 314 -14.10 -26.27 -12.10
N ILE A 315 -13.13 -26.75 -11.34
CA ILE A 315 -13.27 -27.87 -10.40
C ILE A 315 -14.23 -27.50 -9.25
N LEU A 316 -14.03 -26.32 -8.65
CA LEU A 316 -14.89 -25.83 -7.56
C LEU A 316 -16.33 -25.58 -8.01
N SER A 317 -16.52 -25.00 -9.19
CA SER A 317 -17.85 -24.79 -9.79
C SER A 317 -18.58 -26.10 -10.01
N GLU A 318 -17.90 -27.17 -10.42
CA GLU A 318 -18.48 -28.49 -10.58
C GLU A 318 -18.86 -29.14 -9.24
N GLN A 319 -18.04 -28.96 -8.21
CA GLN A 319 -18.34 -29.47 -6.86
C GLN A 319 -19.54 -28.76 -6.23
N LEU A 320 -19.64 -27.44 -6.40
CA LEU A 320 -20.71 -26.61 -5.83
C LEU A 320 -22.05 -26.75 -6.54
N LYS A 321 -22.06 -27.13 -7.81
CA LYS A 321 -23.31 -27.49 -8.54
C LYS A 321 -24.12 -28.61 -7.88
N LYS A 322 -23.51 -29.39 -6.97
CA LYS A 322 -24.17 -30.43 -6.19
C LYS A 322 -24.97 -29.89 -4.99
N TYR A 323 -24.76 -28.64 -4.61
CA TYR A 323 -25.34 -28.02 -3.41
C TYR A 323 -26.22 -26.81 -3.72
N ILE A 324 -26.27 -26.38 -4.99
CA ILE A 324 -27.09 -25.29 -5.51
C ILE A 324 -28.10 -25.87 -6.51
#